data_e6ae6fff200a5561a5e63939d451ed72
#
_entry.id   e6ae6fff200a5561a5e63939d451ed72
#
_cell.length_a   1.000
_cell.length_b   1.000
_cell.length_c   1.000
_cell.angle_alpha   90.00
_cell.angle_beta   90.00
_cell.angle_gamma   90.00
#
_symmetry.space_group_name_H-M   'P 1'
#
loop_
_entity.id
_entity.type
_entity.pdbx_description
1 polymer ?
#
loop_
_entity_poly.entity_id
_entity_poly.type
_entity_poly.pdbx_seq_one_letter_code
_entity_poly.pdbx_strand_id
1 'polypeptide(L)'
;VNAMVAIFGIAWMGDTFFNGNLEFFKAHIANIVTQYPFLFAIALFLMSVMLFSQAATVRTLCPLGIGLSIPPLALIAMFPAVNGYFFLPNYPTMVAAINFDRTGSTGIGHFLIDHSFQLAGFITTVVSIGVGYLIIQFL
;
A
#
# COMPACT_ATOMS: atom_id res chain seq x y z
N VAL A 1 -10.38 3.87 24.59
CA VAL A 1 -9.30 4.87 24.65
C VAL A 1 -8.03 4.32 24.02
N ASN A 2 -7.54 3.13 24.42
CA ASN A 2 -6.28 2.56 23.92
C ASN A 2 -6.25 2.38 22.38
N ALA A 3 -7.33 1.87 21.79
CA ALA A 3 -7.43 1.70 20.34
C ALA A 3 -7.37 3.04 19.58
N MET A 4 -8.01 4.08 20.11
CA MET A 4 -7.95 5.42 19.50
C MET A 4 -6.53 6.00 19.57
N VAL A 5 -5.86 5.89 20.71
CA VAL A 5 -4.47 6.37 20.86
C VAL A 5 -3.53 5.62 19.94
N ALA A 6 -3.67 4.30 19.81
CA ALA A 6 -2.85 3.50 18.89
C ALA A 6 -3.08 3.90 17.43
N ILE A 7 -4.35 4.02 17.00
CA ILE A 7 -4.71 4.38 15.62
C ILE A 7 -4.16 5.77 15.24
N PHE A 8 -4.45 6.79 16.06
CA PHE A 8 -3.97 8.14 15.79
C PHE A 8 -2.46 8.28 15.93
N GLY A 9 -1.86 7.64 16.93
CA GLY A 9 -0.42 7.69 17.15
C GLY A 9 0.37 7.07 15.99
N ILE A 10 -0.02 5.90 15.53
CA ILE A 10 0.63 5.21 14.38
C ILE A 10 0.44 6.01 13.09
N ALA A 11 -0.78 6.49 12.83
CA ALA A 11 -1.06 7.29 11.63
C ALA A 11 -0.23 8.57 11.62
N TRP A 12 -0.16 9.28 12.74
CA TRP A 12 0.59 10.54 12.85
C TRP A 12 2.10 10.32 12.75
N MET A 13 2.61 9.28 13.38
CA MET A 13 4.03 8.90 13.27
C MET A 13 4.41 8.57 11.82
N GLY A 14 3.60 7.76 11.14
CA GLY A 14 3.82 7.38 9.74
C GLY A 14 3.81 8.60 8.82
N ASP A 15 2.81 9.48 8.96
CA ASP A 15 2.69 10.69 8.16
C ASP A 15 3.88 11.65 8.39
N THR A 16 4.26 11.87 9.63
CA THR A 16 5.41 12.73 9.98
C THR A 16 6.72 12.18 9.44
N PHE A 17 6.97 10.88 9.61
CA PHE A 17 8.17 10.23 9.10
C PHE A 17 8.24 10.31 7.56
N PHE A 18 7.12 10.04 6.90
CA PHE A 18 7.07 10.03 5.46
C PHE A 18 7.25 11.44 4.87
N ASN A 19 6.50 12.43 5.37
CA ASN A 19 6.61 13.80 4.89
C ASN A 19 8.02 14.37 5.13
N GLY A 20 8.66 14.00 6.24
CA GLY A 20 10.04 14.41 6.53
C GLY A 20 11.09 13.78 5.61
N ASN A 21 10.77 12.66 4.94
CA ASN A 21 11.71 11.94 4.06
C ASN A 21 11.22 11.82 2.61
N LEU A 22 10.21 12.61 2.22
CA LEU A 22 9.51 12.47 0.94
C LEU A 22 10.46 12.57 -0.27
N GLU A 23 11.37 13.53 -0.27
CA GLU A 23 12.32 13.73 -1.39
C GLU A 23 13.31 12.57 -1.50
N PHE A 24 13.75 12.00 -0.38
CA PHE A 24 14.59 10.81 -0.37
C PHE A 24 13.88 9.62 -1.02
N PHE A 25 12.63 9.37 -0.65
CA PHE A 25 11.85 8.27 -1.23
C PHE A 25 11.59 8.48 -2.73
N LYS A 26 11.21 9.69 -3.15
CA LYS A 26 10.99 10.00 -4.56
C LYS A 26 12.25 9.77 -5.39
N ALA A 27 13.41 10.24 -4.94
CA ALA A 27 14.67 10.09 -5.66
C ALA A 27 15.06 8.61 -5.83
N HIS A 28 14.90 7.79 -4.79
CA HIS A 28 15.23 6.37 -4.85
C HIS A 28 14.25 5.59 -5.74
N ILE A 29 12.97 5.87 -5.64
CA ILE A 29 11.95 5.26 -6.49
C ILE A 29 12.19 5.64 -7.96
N ALA A 30 12.49 6.89 -8.26
CA ALA A 30 12.76 7.35 -9.60
C ALA A 30 13.92 6.58 -10.25
N ASN A 31 15.02 6.39 -9.56
CA ASN A 31 16.18 5.65 -10.06
C ASN A 31 15.88 4.20 -10.42
N ILE A 32 15.05 3.54 -9.61
CA ILE A 32 14.69 2.14 -9.84
C ILE A 32 13.68 2.01 -10.99
N VAL A 33 12.69 2.87 -11.01
CA VAL A 33 11.57 2.80 -11.95
C VAL A 33 11.98 3.21 -13.38
N THR A 34 12.97 4.08 -13.54
CA THR A 34 13.50 4.42 -14.87
C THR A 34 14.12 3.21 -15.58
N GLN A 35 14.70 2.28 -14.82
CA GLN A 35 15.28 1.05 -15.38
C GLN A 35 14.22 -0.04 -15.57
N TYR A 36 13.27 -0.14 -14.66
CA TYR A 36 12.26 -1.20 -14.62
C TYR A 36 10.87 -0.64 -14.27
N PRO A 37 10.11 -0.13 -15.23
CA PRO A 37 8.81 0.53 -14.98
C PRO A 37 7.81 -0.30 -14.18
N PHE A 38 7.80 -1.64 -14.36
CA PHE A 38 6.90 -2.53 -13.62
C PHE A 38 7.18 -2.57 -12.12
N LEU A 39 8.39 -2.21 -11.68
CA LEU A 39 8.72 -2.09 -10.26
C LEU A 39 8.00 -0.94 -9.58
N PHE A 40 7.38 -0.04 -10.37
CA PHE A 40 6.53 1.01 -9.81
C PHE A 40 5.34 0.46 -9.02
N ALA A 41 4.81 -0.70 -9.42
CA ALA A 41 3.77 -1.38 -8.64
C ALA A 41 4.27 -1.77 -7.23
N ILE A 42 5.52 -2.23 -7.14
CA ILE A 42 6.15 -2.55 -5.84
C ILE A 42 6.36 -1.27 -5.02
N ALA A 43 6.79 -0.18 -5.66
CA ALA A 43 6.93 1.10 -4.99
C ALA A 43 5.58 1.61 -4.47
N LEU A 44 4.49 1.54 -5.27
CA LEU A 44 3.14 1.86 -4.83
C LEU A 44 2.70 1.03 -3.63
N PHE A 45 2.98 -0.28 -3.67
CA PHE A 45 2.64 -1.19 -2.58
C PHE A 45 3.37 -0.82 -1.29
N LEU A 46 4.70 -0.73 -1.33
CA LEU A 46 5.52 -0.42 -0.15
C LEU A 46 5.16 0.95 0.43
N MET A 47 4.92 1.93 -0.44
CA MET A 47 4.52 3.26 0.00
C MET A 47 3.13 3.27 0.64
N SER A 48 2.18 2.49 0.12
CA SER A 48 0.86 2.37 0.73
C SER A 48 0.89 1.70 2.11
N VAL A 49 1.83 0.75 2.31
CA VAL A 49 2.10 0.16 3.63
C VAL A 49 2.60 1.22 4.62
N MET A 50 3.50 2.11 4.17
CA MET A 50 4.10 3.13 5.05
C MET A 50 3.15 4.29 5.34
N LEU A 51 2.37 4.72 4.34
CA LEU A 51 1.45 5.87 4.47
C LEU A 51 0.12 5.53 5.14
N PHE A 52 -0.22 4.25 5.25
CA PHE A 52 -1.54 3.79 5.74
C PHE A 52 -2.72 4.47 5.03
N SER A 53 -2.52 4.97 3.82
CA SER A 53 -3.51 5.75 3.08
C SER A 53 -3.35 5.59 1.57
N GLN A 54 -4.39 5.07 0.92
CA GLN A 54 -4.47 5.00 -0.54
C GLN A 54 -4.38 6.39 -1.17
N ALA A 55 -5.16 7.34 -0.63
CA ALA A 55 -5.22 8.69 -1.16
C ALA A 55 -3.86 9.42 -1.07
N ALA A 56 -3.14 9.25 0.04
CA ALA A 56 -1.81 9.82 0.21
C ALA A 56 -0.82 9.20 -0.77
N THR A 57 -0.84 7.87 -0.92
CA THR A 57 0.02 7.14 -1.86
C THR A 57 -0.20 7.61 -3.30
N VAL A 58 -1.46 7.69 -3.73
CA VAL A 58 -1.83 8.15 -5.08
C VAL A 58 -1.37 9.57 -5.31
N ARG A 59 -1.68 10.50 -4.39
CA ARG A 59 -1.29 11.91 -4.52
C ARG A 59 0.22 12.11 -4.60
N THR A 60 0.99 11.24 -3.95
CA THR A 60 2.45 11.36 -3.90
C THR A 60 3.12 10.69 -5.10
N LEU A 61 2.72 9.47 -5.43
CA LEU A 61 3.43 8.66 -6.41
C LEU A 61 2.85 8.73 -7.83
N CYS A 62 1.54 8.94 -8.01
CA CYS A 62 1.01 9.02 -9.37
C CYS A 62 1.58 10.19 -10.19
N PRO A 63 1.75 11.41 -9.64
CA PRO A 63 2.45 12.49 -10.35
C PRO A 63 3.90 12.12 -10.71
N LEU A 64 4.60 11.40 -9.83
CA LEU A 64 5.94 10.88 -10.10
C LEU A 64 5.92 9.88 -11.27
N GLY A 65 4.99 8.91 -11.24
CA GLY A 65 4.82 7.93 -12.32
C GLY A 65 4.58 8.59 -13.68
N ILE A 66 3.74 9.62 -13.73
CA ILE A 66 3.50 10.42 -14.94
C ILE A 66 4.78 11.16 -15.35
N GLY A 67 5.49 11.77 -14.41
CA GLY A 67 6.77 12.47 -14.66
C GLY A 67 7.88 11.54 -15.17
N LEU A 68 7.83 10.25 -14.81
CA LEU A 68 8.72 9.21 -15.32
C LEU A 68 8.26 8.60 -16.65
N SER A 69 7.24 9.19 -17.28
CA SER A 69 6.67 8.76 -18.56
C SER A 69 6.10 7.34 -18.57
N ILE A 70 5.65 6.86 -17.41
CA ILE A 70 4.92 5.58 -17.34
C ILE A 70 3.57 5.78 -18.04
N PRO A 71 3.20 4.89 -18.99
CA PRO A 71 1.94 5.03 -19.72
C PRO A 71 0.74 5.06 -18.75
N PRO A 72 -0.24 5.96 -18.95
CA PRO A 72 -1.40 6.08 -18.04
C PRO A 72 -2.16 4.77 -17.85
N LEU A 73 -2.32 3.97 -18.90
CA LEU A 73 -2.95 2.65 -18.80
C LEU A 73 -2.18 1.71 -17.88
N ALA A 74 -0.83 1.73 -17.93
CA ALA A 74 -0.01 0.94 -17.02
C ALA A 74 -0.16 1.41 -15.56
N LEU A 75 -0.27 2.72 -15.32
CA LEU A 75 -0.56 3.25 -13.97
C LEU A 75 -1.92 2.78 -13.46
N ILE A 76 -2.94 2.73 -14.33
CA ILE A 76 -4.26 2.20 -14.00
C ILE A 76 -4.17 0.70 -13.65
N ALA A 77 -3.46 -0.08 -14.45
CA ALA A 77 -3.27 -1.52 -14.18
C ALA A 77 -2.52 -1.77 -12.85
N MET A 78 -1.57 -0.93 -12.49
CA MET A 78 -0.82 -1.02 -11.23
C MET A 78 -1.58 -0.42 -10.03
N PHE A 79 -2.70 0.27 -10.24
CA PHE A 79 -3.43 0.95 -9.17
C PHE A 79 -3.81 0.05 -7.99
N PRO A 80 -4.16 -1.25 -8.15
CA PRO A 80 -4.44 -2.12 -7.00
C PRO A 80 -3.28 -2.24 -6.00
N ALA A 81 -2.05 -1.92 -6.41
CA ALA A 81 -0.89 -1.93 -5.52
C ALA A 81 -0.98 -0.89 -4.38
N VAL A 82 -1.79 0.18 -4.54
CA VAL A 82 -1.99 1.16 -3.45
C VAL A 82 -2.78 0.61 -2.26
N ASN A 83 -3.23 -0.64 -2.32
CA ASN A 83 -3.95 -1.32 -1.25
C ASN A 83 -3.04 -2.10 -0.28
N GLY A 84 -1.75 -1.82 -0.22
CA GLY A 84 -0.79 -2.51 0.65
C GLY A 84 -1.00 -2.31 2.16
N TYR A 85 -1.94 -1.47 2.57
CA TYR A 85 -2.23 -1.16 3.98
C TYR A 85 -2.67 -2.38 4.82
N PHE A 86 -3.01 -3.50 4.21
CA PHE A 86 -3.26 -4.75 4.92
C PHE A 86 -1.96 -5.44 5.38
N PHE A 87 -0.81 -5.08 4.82
CA PHE A 87 0.45 -5.79 5.04
C PHE A 87 0.88 -5.78 6.51
N LEU A 88 0.77 -4.63 7.16
CA LEU A 88 0.98 -4.50 8.60
C LEU A 88 -0.38 -4.36 9.30
N PRO A 89 -0.62 -5.09 10.41
CA PRO A 89 -1.91 -5.09 11.10
C PRO A 89 -2.10 -3.85 11.98
N ASN A 90 -1.80 -2.69 11.47
CA ASN A 90 -1.88 -1.40 12.15
C ASN A 90 -2.89 -0.44 11.49
N TYR A 91 -3.47 -0.82 10.35
CA TYR A 91 -4.48 -0.01 9.70
C TYR A 91 -5.77 0.01 10.53
N PRO A 92 -6.42 1.18 10.69
CA PRO A 92 -7.56 1.33 11.59
C PRO A 92 -8.68 0.32 11.44
N THR A 93 -9.03 -0.03 10.20
CA THR A 93 -10.10 -1.00 9.92
C THR A 93 -9.71 -2.43 10.31
N MET A 94 -8.44 -2.82 10.16
CA MET A 94 -7.95 -4.11 10.60
C MET A 94 -7.90 -4.22 12.12
N VAL A 95 -7.40 -3.18 12.78
CA VAL A 95 -7.41 -3.09 14.25
C VAL A 95 -8.84 -3.16 14.77
N ALA A 96 -9.78 -2.49 14.11
CA ALA A 96 -11.19 -2.57 14.46
C ALA A 96 -11.75 -3.98 14.26
N ALA A 97 -11.49 -4.62 13.11
CA ALA A 97 -11.96 -5.97 12.81
C ALA A 97 -11.48 -6.99 13.85
N ILE A 98 -10.20 -6.93 14.25
CA ILE A 98 -9.64 -7.82 15.27
C ILE A 98 -10.26 -7.56 16.64
N ASN A 99 -10.48 -6.30 17.01
CA ASN A 99 -11.03 -5.95 18.33
C ASN A 99 -12.54 -6.21 18.44
N PHE A 100 -13.29 -6.20 17.33
CA PHE A 100 -14.73 -6.45 17.31
C PHE A 100 -15.08 -7.91 17.09
N ASP A 101 -14.12 -8.72 16.66
CA ASP A 101 -14.35 -10.16 16.49
C ASP A 101 -14.54 -10.86 17.84
N ARG A 102 -15.78 -11.28 18.10
CA ARG A 102 -16.15 -12.04 19.30
C ARG A 102 -15.91 -13.54 19.14
N THR A 103 -15.65 -14.00 17.92
CA THR A 103 -15.48 -15.44 17.62
C THR A 103 -14.02 -15.87 17.77
N GLY A 104 -13.10 -14.91 17.80
CA GLY A 104 -11.66 -15.19 17.83
C GLY A 104 -11.13 -15.78 16.51
N SER A 105 -11.90 -15.67 15.42
CA SER A 105 -11.50 -16.18 14.11
C SER A 105 -10.49 -15.28 13.40
N THR A 106 -10.42 -14.01 13.77
CA THR A 106 -9.40 -13.07 13.29
C THR A 106 -8.31 -12.91 14.34
N GLY A 107 -7.06 -12.94 13.91
CA GLY A 107 -5.93 -12.81 14.83
C GLY A 107 -4.68 -12.30 14.17
N ILE A 108 -3.79 -11.80 15.01
CA ILE A 108 -2.38 -11.58 14.70
C ILE A 108 -1.63 -12.77 15.30
N GLY A 109 -0.83 -13.49 14.48
CA GLY A 109 -0.02 -14.61 14.92
C GLY A 109 1.20 -14.16 15.75
N HIS A 110 2.20 -15.03 15.83
CA HIS A 110 3.44 -14.73 16.59
C HIS A 110 4.25 -13.58 16.01
N PHE A 111 4.07 -13.28 14.72
CA PHE A 111 4.78 -12.22 14.01
C PHE A 111 3.79 -11.23 13.40
N LEU A 112 4.23 -9.98 13.19
CA LEU A 112 3.46 -8.90 12.56
C LEU A 112 2.94 -9.25 11.15
N ILE A 113 3.65 -10.11 10.44
CA ILE A 113 3.32 -10.54 9.09
C ILE A 113 2.56 -11.89 9.05
N ASP A 114 2.12 -12.39 10.18
CA ASP A 114 1.33 -13.61 10.31
C ASP A 114 -0.05 -13.26 10.89
N HIS A 115 -0.95 -12.76 10.03
CA HIS A 115 -2.30 -12.40 10.41
C HIS A 115 -3.33 -12.83 9.35
N SER A 116 -4.59 -12.90 9.75
CA SER A 116 -5.69 -13.45 8.97
C SER A 116 -5.90 -12.79 7.59
N PHE A 117 -5.48 -11.54 7.41
CA PHE A 117 -5.67 -10.77 6.17
C PHE A 117 -4.48 -10.83 5.22
N GLN A 118 -3.34 -11.40 5.64
CA GLN A 118 -2.08 -11.35 4.90
C GLN A 118 -2.17 -12.04 3.54
N LEU A 119 -2.51 -13.32 3.54
CA LEU A 119 -2.53 -14.12 2.32
C LEU A 119 -3.63 -13.63 1.35
N ALA A 120 -4.82 -13.38 1.87
CA ALA A 120 -5.93 -12.88 1.07
C ALA A 120 -5.60 -11.53 0.42
N GLY A 121 -4.99 -10.61 1.16
CA GLY A 121 -4.56 -9.30 0.67
C GLY A 121 -3.52 -9.41 -0.44
N PHE A 122 -2.50 -10.25 -0.27
CA PHE A 122 -1.48 -10.49 -1.30
C PHE A 122 -2.08 -11.07 -2.58
N ILE A 123 -2.84 -12.15 -2.47
CA ILE A 123 -3.47 -12.79 -3.64
C ILE A 123 -4.34 -11.78 -4.37
N THR A 124 -5.19 -11.05 -3.66
CA THR A 124 -6.08 -10.05 -4.25
C THR A 124 -5.29 -8.97 -4.99
N THR A 125 -4.23 -8.44 -4.38
CA THR A 125 -3.41 -7.39 -5.00
C THR A 125 -2.72 -7.89 -6.26
N VAL A 126 -2.06 -9.05 -6.20
CA VAL A 126 -1.33 -9.63 -7.35
C VAL A 126 -2.28 -9.97 -8.50
N VAL A 127 -3.40 -10.64 -8.19
CA VAL A 127 -4.41 -11.00 -9.19
C VAL A 127 -5.02 -9.75 -9.82
N SER A 128 -5.36 -8.73 -9.02
CA SER A 128 -5.94 -7.50 -9.55
C SER A 128 -4.98 -6.74 -10.48
N ILE A 129 -3.69 -6.68 -10.17
CA ILE A 129 -2.67 -6.11 -11.05
C ILE A 129 -2.58 -6.93 -12.34
N GLY A 130 -2.50 -8.26 -12.24
CA GLY A 130 -2.45 -9.15 -13.40
C GLY A 130 -3.65 -8.98 -14.32
N VAL A 131 -4.86 -8.95 -13.76
CA VAL A 131 -6.10 -8.70 -14.51
C VAL A 131 -6.09 -7.29 -15.11
N GLY A 132 -5.63 -6.27 -14.39
CA GLY A 132 -5.45 -4.93 -14.89
C GLY A 132 -4.57 -4.88 -16.14
N TYR A 133 -3.42 -5.56 -16.12
CA TYR A 133 -2.53 -5.67 -17.27
C TYR A 133 -3.15 -6.47 -18.44
N LEU A 134 -3.97 -7.46 -18.17
CA LEU A 134 -4.70 -8.17 -19.21
C LEU A 134 -5.75 -7.26 -19.87
N ILE A 135 -6.51 -6.51 -19.08
CA ILE A 135 -7.57 -5.63 -19.59
C ILE A 135 -7.00 -4.55 -20.51
N ILE A 136 -5.88 -3.91 -20.14
CA ILE A 136 -5.29 -2.84 -20.95
C ILE A 136 -4.74 -3.33 -22.30
N GLN A 137 -4.58 -4.65 -22.51
CA GLN A 137 -4.19 -5.19 -23.84
C GLN A 137 -5.35 -5.18 -24.83
N PHE A 138 -6.57 -5.00 -24.36
CA PHE A 138 -7.77 -4.96 -25.19
C PHE A 138 -8.31 -3.53 -25.39
N LEU A 139 -7.65 -2.53 -24.80
CA LEU A 139 -7.97 -1.11 -24.90
C LEU A 139 -7.03 -0.41 -25.87
#